data_32e38cd3851860cd9239d3c095d14e24
#
_entry.id   32e38cd3851860cd9239d3c095d14e24
#
_cell.length_a   1.000
_cell.length_b   1.000
_cell.length_c   1.000
_cell.angle_alpha   90.00
_cell.angle_beta   90.00
_cell.angle_gamma   90.00
#
_symmetry.space_group_name_H-M   'P 1'
#
loop_
_entity.id
_entity.type
_entity.pdbx_description
1 polymer ?
#
loop_
_entity_poly.entity_id
_entity_poly.type
_entity_poly.pdbx_seq_one_letter_code
_entity_poly.pdbx_strand_id
1 'polypeptide(L)'
;MKKFLLIISSLFVTSTVSADQPKDWQLGFQNAASESMRDIVNFHDNLLLPIIIAISVFVLFLMIYACIRFRASANPVPSKRTHNVAVEVLWTLIPCLILIVMAVPSFKILYKQDTIPKAEVTVKAVGYQWYWGYEYPDENIIFDSYMMKIK
;
A
#
# COMPACT_ATOMS: atom_id res chain seq x y z
N MET A 1 37.62 35.53 11.98
CA MET A 1 36.81 34.76 12.93
C MET A 1 35.39 34.48 12.43
N LYS A 2 34.58 35.46 11.96
CA LYS A 2 33.21 35.22 11.48
C LYS A 2 33.09 34.22 10.30
N LYS A 3 34.03 34.25 9.34
CA LYS A 3 34.03 33.30 8.19
C LYS A 3 34.41 31.88 8.60
N PHE A 4 35.20 31.71 9.65
CA PHE A 4 35.58 30.40 10.18
C PHE A 4 34.41 29.74 10.96
N LEU A 5 33.61 30.55 11.66
CA LEU A 5 32.40 30.09 12.34
C LEU A 5 31.31 29.65 11.35
N LEU A 6 31.16 30.30 10.19
CA LEU A 6 30.25 29.95 9.13
C LEU A 6 30.60 28.60 8.46
N ILE A 7 31.89 28.31 8.31
CA ILE A 7 32.38 27.04 7.77
C ILE A 7 32.14 25.91 8.77
N ILE A 8 32.31 26.15 10.06
CA ILE A 8 32.02 25.15 11.11
C ILE A 8 30.53 24.91 11.24
N SER A 9 29.69 25.94 11.12
CA SER A 9 28.22 25.73 11.18
C SER A 9 27.68 24.99 9.97
N SER A 10 28.27 25.10 8.78
CA SER A 10 27.87 24.33 7.60
C SER A 10 28.27 22.86 7.66
N LEU A 11 29.27 22.49 8.46
CA LEU A 11 29.69 21.10 8.70
C LEU A 11 28.74 20.35 9.66
N PHE A 12 27.91 21.06 10.44
CA PHE A 12 26.97 20.47 11.37
C PHE A 12 25.54 20.31 10.82
N VAL A 13 25.28 20.76 9.60
CA VAL A 13 24.02 20.49 8.88
C VAL A 13 24.18 19.24 8.01
N THR A 14 24.70 18.18 8.57
CA THR A 14 24.41 16.85 8.02
C THR A 14 23.01 16.46 8.51
N SER A 15 21.98 16.91 7.80
CA SER A 15 20.71 16.20 7.86
C SER A 15 21.05 14.75 7.47
N THR A 16 20.97 13.86 8.43
CA THR A 16 21.00 12.43 8.15
C THR A 16 19.81 12.16 7.25
N VAL A 17 20.04 12.06 5.94
CA VAL A 17 19.06 11.55 5.00
C VAL A 17 18.90 10.08 5.38
N SER A 18 17.97 9.83 6.29
CA SER A 18 17.57 8.48 6.64
C SER A 18 16.61 8.01 5.55
N ALA A 19 17.14 7.28 4.57
CA ALA A 19 16.30 6.55 3.64
C ALA A 19 15.51 5.51 4.42
N ASP A 20 14.20 5.50 4.25
CA ASP A 20 13.36 4.47 4.86
C ASP A 20 13.68 3.11 4.24
N GLN A 21 13.67 2.08 5.05
CA GLN A 21 13.99 0.71 4.62
C GLN A 21 12.98 -0.27 5.21
N PRO A 22 12.80 -1.44 4.57
CA PRO A 22 11.94 -2.48 5.12
C PRO A 22 12.40 -2.89 6.52
N LYS A 23 11.42 -3.07 7.42
CA LYS A 23 11.65 -3.58 8.79
C LYS A 23 11.08 -4.97 8.90
N ASP A 24 11.72 -5.82 9.69
CA ASP A 24 11.22 -7.16 9.96
C ASP A 24 9.80 -7.10 10.55
N TRP A 25 8.89 -7.92 10.00
CA TRP A 25 7.49 -7.99 10.43
C TRP A 25 6.69 -6.68 10.30
N GLN A 26 7.09 -5.80 9.42
CA GLN A 26 6.41 -4.53 9.19
C GLN A 26 4.94 -4.76 8.77
N LEU A 27 4.01 -4.21 9.55
CA LEU A 27 2.56 -4.32 9.30
C LEU A 27 2.02 -3.20 8.42
N GLY A 28 2.76 -2.12 8.23
CA GLY A 28 2.38 -0.96 7.43
C GLY A 28 3.33 -0.74 6.25
N PHE A 29 3.03 0.28 5.45
CA PHE A 29 3.90 0.73 4.38
C PHE A 29 5.11 1.51 4.92
N GLN A 30 6.13 1.63 4.09
CA GLN A 30 7.24 2.55 4.33
C GLN A 30 6.75 4.01 4.23
N ASN A 31 7.57 4.94 4.74
CA ASN A 31 7.27 6.36 4.65
C ASN A 31 7.13 6.80 3.18
N ALA A 32 6.04 7.46 2.87
CA ALA A 32 5.73 7.87 1.51
C ALA A 32 6.71 8.95 1.04
N ALA A 33 7.52 8.66 0.02
CA ALA A 33 8.44 9.59 -0.61
C ALA A 33 7.81 10.38 -1.77
N SER A 34 6.66 9.94 -2.28
CA SER A 34 5.92 10.59 -3.36
C SER A 34 4.49 10.94 -2.93
N GLU A 35 3.86 11.88 -3.65
CA GLU A 35 2.46 12.24 -3.42
C GLU A 35 1.53 11.05 -3.73
N SER A 36 1.80 10.32 -4.81
CA SER A 36 1.03 9.14 -5.19
C SER A 36 1.09 8.05 -4.11
N MET A 37 2.27 7.80 -3.53
CA MET A 37 2.39 6.84 -2.43
C MET A 37 1.66 7.29 -1.17
N ARG A 38 1.63 8.60 -0.89
CA ARG A 38 0.86 9.16 0.22
C ARG A 38 -0.64 8.93 0.05
N ASP A 39 -1.16 9.10 -1.17
CA ASP A 39 -2.57 8.83 -1.48
C ASP A 39 -2.89 7.34 -1.32
N ILE A 40 -1.97 6.44 -1.73
CA ILE A 40 -2.12 4.98 -1.57
C ILE A 40 -2.16 4.61 -0.09
N VAL A 41 -1.22 5.12 0.71
CA VAL A 41 -1.17 4.86 2.16
C VAL A 41 -2.43 5.36 2.84
N ASN A 42 -2.89 6.57 2.53
CA ASN A 42 -4.12 7.13 3.08
C ASN A 42 -5.36 6.29 2.70
N PHE A 43 -5.45 5.84 1.47
CA PHE A 43 -6.54 4.96 1.03
C PHE A 43 -6.51 3.62 1.78
N HIS A 44 -5.34 3.03 1.91
CA HIS A 44 -5.16 1.76 2.61
C HIS A 44 -5.51 1.90 4.10
N ASP A 45 -4.89 2.85 4.80
CA ASP A 45 -4.98 2.93 6.27
C ASP A 45 -6.34 3.43 6.74
N ASN A 46 -6.98 4.35 6.00
CA ASN A 46 -8.23 4.98 6.43
C ASN A 46 -9.50 4.30 5.87
N LEU A 47 -9.39 3.54 4.79
CA LEU A 47 -10.55 2.88 4.19
C LEU A 47 -10.39 1.37 4.06
N LEU A 48 -9.35 0.89 3.38
CA LEU A 48 -9.22 -0.53 3.05
C LEU A 48 -8.96 -1.37 4.30
N LEU A 49 -7.99 -1.01 5.11
CA LEU A 49 -7.61 -1.74 6.31
C LEU A 49 -8.73 -1.81 7.36
N PRO A 50 -9.45 -0.72 7.70
CA PRO A 50 -10.62 -0.79 8.58
C PRO A 50 -11.72 -1.71 8.06
N ILE A 51 -12.01 -1.70 6.75
CA ILE A 51 -13.00 -2.59 6.14
C ILE A 51 -12.57 -4.05 6.29
N ILE A 52 -11.32 -4.37 5.96
CA ILE A 52 -10.79 -5.75 6.07
C ILE A 52 -10.84 -6.24 7.52
N ILE A 53 -10.43 -5.40 8.47
CA ILE A 53 -10.49 -5.73 9.90
C ILE A 53 -11.95 -5.96 10.34
N ALA A 54 -12.87 -5.07 9.95
CA ALA A 54 -14.28 -5.20 10.30
C ALA A 54 -14.89 -6.50 9.77
N ILE A 55 -14.61 -6.86 8.51
CA ILE A 55 -15.07 -8.12 7.90
C ILE A 55 -14.46 -9.31 8.65
N SER A 56 -13.17 -9.29 8.93
CA SER A 56 -12.47 -10.39 9.63
C SER A 56 -13.01 -10.60 11.03
N VAL A 57 -13.23 -9.53 11.78
CA VAL A 57 -13.82 -9.57 13.14
C VAL A 57 -15.26 -10.06 13.09
N PHE A 58 -16.05 -9.60 12.11
CA PHE A 58 -17.43 -10.04 11.92
C PHE A 58 -17.51 -11.54 11.63
N VAL A 59 -16.68 -12.05 10.73
CA VAL A 59 -16.64 -13.48 10.41
C VAL A 59 -16.19 -14.30 11.62
N LEU A 60 -15.15 -13.85 12.33
CA LEU A 60 -14.70 -14.50 13.57
C LEU A 60 -15.81 -14.56 14.61
N PHE A 61 -16.55 -13.46 14.80
CA PHE A 61 -17.70 -13.41 15.71
C PHE A 61 -18.79 -14.42 15.31
N LEU A 62 -19.13 -14.49 14.01
CA LEU A 62 -20.12 -15.46 13.52
C LEU A 62 -19.65 -16.90 13.76
N MET A 63 -18.37 -17.20 13.55
CA MET A 63 -17.82 -18.53 13.81
C MET A 63 -17.91 -18.90 15.30
N ILE A 64 -17.50 -18.01 16.18
CA ILE A 64 -17.57 -18.21 17.64
C ILE A 64 -19.03 -18.38 18.06
N TYR A 65 -19.94 -17.52 17.57
CA TYR A 65 -21.36 -17.62 17.83
C TYR A 65 -21.94 -18.97 17.40
N ALA A 66 -21.60 -19.43 16.18
CA ALA A 66 -22.04 -20.71 15.68
C ALA A 66 -21.52 -21.88 16.54
N CYS A 67 -20.25 -21.88 16.91
CA CYS A 67 -19.67 -22.90 17.76
C CYS A 67 -20.31 -22.98 19.16
N ILE A 68 -20.65 -21.84 19.75
CA ILE A 68 -21.28 -21.80 21.08
C ILE A 68 -22.76 -22.12 21.02
N ARG A 69 -23.48 -21.48 20.09
CA ARG A 69 -24.96 -21.54 20.05
C ARG A 69 -25.48 -22.86 19.48
N PHE A 70 -24.79 -23.43 18.51
CA PHE A 70 -25.22 -24.61 17.78
C PHE A 70 -24.46 -25.90 18.14
N ARG A 71 -23.71 -25.89 19.26
CA ARG A 71 -23.09 -27.10 19.79
C ARG A 71 -24.15 -28.17 20.11
N ALA A 72 -23.81 -29.43 20.00
CA ALA A 72 -24.72 -30.55 20.19
C ALA A 72 -25.45 -30.54 21.56
N SER A 73 -24.74 -30.09 22.64
CA SER A 73 -25.34 -29.99 23.97
C SER A 73 -26.36 -28.85 24.12
N ALA A 74 -26.23 -27.78 23.33
CA ALA A 74 -27.12 -26.62 23.37
C ALA A 74 -28.25 -26.70 22.34
N ASN A 75 -28.11 -27.54 21.32
CA ASN A 75 -29.06 -27.65 20.21
C ASN A 75 -29.20 -29.12 19.79
N PRO A 76 -29.81 -29.97 20.65
CA PRO A 76 -29.95 -31.42 20.41
C PRO A 76 -30.82 -31.75 19.19
N VAL A 77 -31.76 -30.88 18.83
CA VAL A 77 -32.61 -31.04 17.65
C VAL A 77 -32.36 -29.91 16.67
N PRO A 78 -31.56 -30.11 15.59
CA PRO A 78 -31.27 -29.09 14.63
C PRO A 78 -32.49 -28.66 13.80
N SER A 79 -32.53 -27.38 13.44
CA SER A 79 -33.55 -26.84 12.55
C SER A 79 -33.40 -27.42 11.15
N LYS A 80 -34.56 -27.75 10.53
CA LYS A 80 -34.62 -28.23 9.13
C LYS A 80 -34.71 -27.09 8.11
N ARG A 81 -34.66 -25.80 8.56
CA ARG A 81 -34.69 -24.67 7.65
C ARG A 81 -33.36 -24.58 6.92
N THR A 82 -33.36 -24.68 5.59
CA THR A 82 -32.14 -24.75 4.77
C THR A 82 -31.82 -23.46 4.01
N HIS A 83 -32.78 -22.54 3.89
CA HIS A 83 -32.58 -21.30 3.14
C HIS A 83 -33.38 -20.13 3.74
N ASN A 84 -32.91 -18.88 3.44
CA ASN A 84 -33.62 -17.67 3.77
C ASN A 84 -33.26 -16.59 2.72
N VAL A 85 -34.19 -16.30 1.83
CA VAL A 85 -34.01 -15.40 0.69
C VAL A 85 -33.57 -13.98 1.14
N ALA A 86 -34.08 -13.46 2.26
CA ALA A 86 -33.68 -12.14 2.75
C ALA A 86 -32.20 -12.10 3.15
N VAL A 87 -31.71 -13.14 3.82
CA VAL A 87 -30.31 -13.24 4.19
C VAL A 87 -29.42 -13.41 2.95
N GLU A 88 -29.87 -14.16 1.96
CA GLU A 88 -29.19 -14.39 0.68
C GLU A 88 -29.02 -13.07 -0.09
N VAL A 89 -30.06 -12.29 -0.19
CA VAL A 89 -29.99 -10.94 -0.80
C VAL A 89 -29.03 -10.04 -0.02
N LEU A 90 -29.05 -10.04 1.30
CA LEU A 90 -28.18 -9.21 2.12
C LEU A 90 -26.70 -9.59 1.96
N TRP A 91 -26.36 -10.88 1.99
CA TRP A 91 -24.95 -11.27 1.85
C TRP A 91 -24.38 -11.08 0.44
N THR A 92 -25.24 -10.92 -0.57
CA THR A 92 -24.84 -10.53 -1.91
C THR A 92 -24.71 -9.00 -2.05
N LEU A 93 -25.71 -8.26 -1.55
CA LEU A 93 -25.78 -6.82 -1.72
C LEU A 93 -24.73 -6.07 -0.89
N ILE A 94 -24.50 -6.48 0.37
CA ILE A 94 -23.54 -5.80 1.25
C ILE A 94 -22.11 -5.82 0.68
N PRO A 95 -21.55 -6.96 0.26
CA PRO A 95 -20.23 -6.98 -0.38
C PRO A 95 -20.17 -6.13 -1.66
N CYS A 96 -21.21 -6.16 -2.49
CA CYS A 96 -21.26 -5.30 -3.68
C CYS A 96 -21.19 -3.80 -3.32
N LEU A 97 -21.94 -3.37 -2.31
CA LEU A 97 -21.88 -1.97 -1.84
C LEU A 97 -20.51 -1.60 -1.29
N ILE A 98 -19.87 -2.49 -0.54
CA ILE A 98 -18.51 -2.28 -0.03
C ILE A 98 -17.54 -2.09 -1.20
N LEU A 99 -17.61 -2.93 -2.24
CA LEU A 99 -16.78 -2.80 -3.43
C LEU A 99 -17.01 -1.48 -4.16
N ILE A 100 -18.25 -1.02 -4.29
CA ILE A 100 -18.56 0.29 -4.90
C ILE A 100 -17.93 1.43 -4.10
N VAL A 101 -18.05 1.40 -2.77
CA VAL A 101 -17.45 2.41 -1.89
C VAL A 101 -15.93 2.46 -2.04
N MET A 102 -15.27 1.30 -2.17
CA MET A 102 -13.82 1.23 -2.38
C MET A 102 -13.40 1.62 -3.81
N ALA A 103 -14.23 1.33 -4.82
CA ALA A 103 -13.91 1.57 -6.21
C ALA A 103 -13.70 3.06 -6.52
N VAL A 104 -14.53 3.94 -5.98
CA VAL A 104 -14.47 5.38 -6.25
C VAL A 104 -13.12 5.99 -5.91
N PRO A 105 -12.59 5.90 -4.68
CA PRO A 105 -11.26 6.43 -4.35
C PRO A 105 -10.13 5.65 -5.03
N SER A 106 -10.28 4.33 -5.23
CA SER A 106 -9.30 3.50 -5.92
C SER A 106 -9.10 3.96 -7.38
N PHE A 107 -10.18 4.14 -8.12
CA PHE A 107 -10.08 4.65 -9.51
C PHE A 107 -9.52 6.07 -9.55
N LYS A 108 -9.85 6.93 -8.58
CA LYS A 108 -9.27 8.28 -8.52
C LYS A 108 -7.73 8.23 -8.41
N ILE A 109 -7.21 7.34 -7.57
CA ILE A 109 -5.75 7.15 -7.42
C ILE A 109 -5.16 6.58 -8.70
N LEU A 110 -5.81 5.57 -9.31
CA LEU A 110 -5.36 4.93 -10.55
C LEU A 110 -5.22 5.96 -11.68
N TYR A 111 -6.25 6.75 -11.94
CA TYR A 111 -6.23 7.77 -12.99
C TYR A 111 -5.23 8.91 -12.70
N LYS A 112 -5.02 9.25 -11.41
CA LYS A 112 -3.99 10.22 -11.03
C LYS A 112 -2.59 9.70 -11.37
N GLN A 113 -2.33 8.40 -11.21
CA GLN A 113 -1.03 7.79 -11.54
C GLN A 113 -0.77 7.70 -13.04
N ASP A 114 -1.82 7.61 -13.86
CA ASP A 114 -1.72 7.58 -15.32
C ASP A 114 -1.41 8.96 -15.92
N THR A 115 -1.57 10.02 -15.13
CA THR A 115 -1.28 11.39 -15.58
C THR A 115 0.22 11.68 -15.43
N ILE A 116 0.93 11.81 -16.55
CA ILE A 116 2.36 12.16 -16.54
C ILE A 116 2.50 13.65 -16.23
N PRO A 117 3.12 14.03 -15.08
CA PRO A 117 3.38 15.44 -14.78
C PRO A 117 4.44 16.00 -15.73
N LYS A 118 4.46 17.33 -15.89
CA LYS A 118 5.53 17.99 -16.63
C LYS A 118 6.84 17.79 -15.86
N ALA A 119 7.73 16.98 -16.42
CA ALA A 119 9.01 16.67 -15.82
C ALA A 119 10.01 17.81 -16.02
N GLU A 120 10.84 18.09 -15.00
CA GLU A 120 12.00 18.98 -15.13
C GLU A 120 13.21 18.23 -15.70
N VAL A 121 13.32 16.94 -15.40
CA VAL A 121 14.37 16.03 -15.88
C VAL A 121 13.74 14.72 -16.32
N THR A 122 14.11 14.26 -17.52
CA THR A 122 13.68 12.97 -18.05
C THR A 122 14.82 11.97 -17.98
N VAL A 123 14.59 10.82 -17.35
CA VAL A 123 15.55 9.72 -17.28
C VAL A 123 14.91 8.46 -17.87
N LYS A 124 15.51 7.94 -18.95
CA LYS A 124 15.11 6.68 -19.55
C LYS A 124 16.02 5.57 -19.03
N ALA A 125 15.46 4.65 -18.27
CA ALA A 125 16.16 3.48 -17.77
C ALA A 125 15.80 2.26 -18.61
N VAL A 126 16.79 1.61 -19.22
CA VAL A 126 16.63 0.44 -20.05
C VAL A 126 17.30 -0.74 -19.38
N GLY A 127 16.53 -1.80 -19.07
CA GLY A 127 17.06 -3.04 -18.52
C GLY A 127 17.62 -3.93 -19.63
N TYR A 128 18.87 -4.25 -19.54
CA TYR A 128 19.53 -5.27 -20.36
C TYR A 128 19.83 -6.52 -19.54
N GLN A 129 20.16 -7.62 -20.20
CA GLN A 129 20.54 -8.83 -19.50
C GLN A 129 21.87 -8.60 -18.75
N TRP A 130 21.73 -8.46 -17.43
CA TRP A 130 22.74 -8.25 -16.40
C TRP A 130 23.33 -6.84 -16.23
N TYR A 131 22.75 -5.79 -16.88
CA TYR A 131 23.14 -4.41 -16.63
C TYR A 131 22.00 -3.42 -16.95
N TRP A 132 22.14 -2.17 -16.54
CA TRP A 132 21.19 -1.10 -16.79
C TRP A 132 21.82 0.01 -17.63
N GLY A 133 21.15 0.40 -18.70
CA GLY A 133 21.49 1.60 -19.45
C GLY A 133 20.61 2.79 -19.01
N TYR A 134 21.22 3.94 -18.89
CA TYR A 134 20.56 5.20 -18.54
C TYR A 134 20.80 6.22 -19.64
N GLU A 135 19.70 6.88 -20.06
CA GLU A 135 19.73 7.91 -21.05
C GLU A 135 19.02 9.16 -20.51
N TYR A 136 19.67 10.29 -20.55
CA TYR A 136 19.15 11.60 -20.20
C TYR A 136 18.96 12.40 -21.50
N PRO A 137 17.76 12.32 -22.15
CA PRO A 137 17.55 12.90 -23.47
C PRO A 137 17.74 14.42 -23.50
N ASP A 138 17.41 15.10 -22.40
CA ASP A 138 17.50 16.56 -22.28
C ASP A 138 18.95 17.07 -22.25
N GLU A 139 19.90 16.25 -21.80
CA GLU A 139 21.30 16.59 -21.62
C GLU A 139 22.24 15.80 -22.57
N ASN A 140 21.72 14.91 -23.41
CA ASN A 140 22.46 14.01 -24.28
C ASN A 140 23.52 13.17 -23.55
N ILE A 141 23.22 12.74 -22.32
CA ILE A 141 24.07 11.86 -21.53
C ILE A 141 23.57 10.44 -21.62
N ILE A 142 24.46 9.49 -21.95
CA ILE A 142 24.16 8.07 -22.00
C ILE A 142 25.30 7.32 -21.26
N PHE A 143 24.93 6.40 -20.36
CA PHE A 143 25.90 5.54 -19.68
C PHE A 143 25.28 4.22 -19.23
N ASP A 144 26.13 3.21 -19.04
CA ASP A 144 25.73 1.90 -18.54
C ASP A 144 26.21 1.68 -17.11
N SER A 145 25.39 0.98 -16.32
CA SER A 145 25.68 0.61 -14.94
C SER A 145 25.81 -0.90 -14.82
N TYR A 146 26.98 -1.37 -14.46
CA TYR A 146 27.31 -2.78 -14.31
C TYR A 146 27.47 -3.16 -12.84
N MET A 147 27.12 -4.40 -12.51
CA MET A 147 27.34 -4.96 -11.19
C MET A 147 28.85 -5.14 -10.93
N MET A 148 29.36 -4.53 -9.86
CA MET A 148 30.76 -4.72 -9.48
C MET A 148 30.99 -6.13 -8.93
N LYS A 149 32.02 -6.80 -9.41
CA LYS A 149 32.51 -8.04 -8.78
C LYS A 149 33.26 -7.65 -7.51
N ILE A 150 32.70 -7.95 -6.36
CA ILE A 150 33.43 -7.88 -5.09
C ILE A 150 34.48 -9.01 -5.11
N LYS A 151 35.77 -8.63 -5.03
CA LYS A 151 36.88 -9.59 -4.92
C LYS A 151 36.97 -10.10 -3.49
#